data_dae19f8a049a6eb97039bd68f304bd56
#
_entry.id   dae19f8a049a6eb97039bd68f304bd56
#
_cell.length_a   1.000
_cell.length_b   1.000
_cell.length_c   1.000
_cell.angle_alpha   90.00
_cell.angle_beta   90.00
_cell.angle_gamma   90.00
#
_symmetry.space_group_name_H-M   'P 1'
#
loop_
_entity.id
_entity.type
_entity.pdbx_description
1 polymer ?
#
loop_
_entity_poly.entity_id
_entity_poly.type
_entity_poly.pdbx_seq_one_letter_code
_entity_poly.pdbx_strand_id
1 'polypeptide(L)'
;LAFLLFSKRRIAFLKGLIFWGIVLYVLPMLYTSPQYVASQYVKWYEVLLDKNVENLFTPYTNISLLGMVRKISGVNTYSDLWLVIPGLLLFIAPYFRINQYDNQRFRMHFLCSTLLFMVLFSSGTENSGYWGAMIAVCLWYIGTPTRKTTPGLNTVLFVFCFILTSLSPTDIFPCYIRKTYVIPYALKALPCVLIWFKIVWEQL
;
A
#
# COMPACT_ATOMS: atom_id res chain seq x y z
N LEU A 1 3.76 -4.16 12.35
CA LEU A 1 4.36 -3.06 13.13
C LEU A 1 3.39 -1.87 13.29
N ALA A 2 2.64 -1.45 12.24
CA ALA A 2 1.72 -0.32 12.29
C ALA A 2 0.72 -0.34 13.48
N PHE A 3 0.28 -1.52 13.92
CA PHE A 3 -0.64 -1.69 15.04
C PHE A 3 0.02 -1.83 16.42
N LEU A 4 1.33 -1.74 16.49
CA LEU A 4 2.07 -1.92 17.76
C LEU A 4 1.61 -0.94 18.83
N LEU A 5 1.40 0.32 18.47
CA LEU A 5 1.00 1.37 19.40
C LEU A 5 -0.41 1.20 19.95
N PHE A 6 -1.31 0.53 19.22
CA PHE A 6 -2.68 0.23 19.64
C PHE A 6 -2.79 -1.02 20.52
N SER A 7 -1.72 -1.81 20.62
CA SER A 7 -1.73 -3.05 21.40
C SER A 7 -1.49 -2.77 22.88
N LYS A 8 -2.34 -3.32 23.75
CA LYS A 8 -2.11 -3.33 25.21
C LYS A 8 -0.90 -4.19 25.60
N ARG A 9 -0.50 -5.16 24.75
CA ARG A 9 0.62 -6.09 24.99
C ARG A 9 1.83 -5.80 24.07
N ARG A 10 2.20 -4.53 23.92
CA ARG A 10 3.28 -4.07 23.02
C ARG A 10 4.60 -4.81 23.23
N ILE A 11 5.00 -4.97 24.50
CA ILE A 11 6.27 -5.62 24.87
C ILE A 11 6.26 -7.10 24.50
N ALA A 12 5.15 -7.81 24.77
CA ALA A 12 5.01 -9.22 24.41
C ALA A 12 5.05 -9.41 22.89
N PHE A 13 4.40 -8.51 22.14
CA PHE A 13 4.46 -8.51 20.68
C PHE A 13 5.87 -8.27 20.15
N LEU A 14 6.60 -7.29 20.69
CA LEU A 14 7.99 -7.02 20.31
C LEU A 14 8.92 -8.20 20.62
N LYS A 15 8.79 -8.79 21.80
CA LYS A 15 9.55 -9.99 22.16
C LYS A 15 9.29 -11.14 21.18
N GLY A 16 8.01 -11.37 20.82
CA GLY A 16 7.64 -12.38 19.84
C GLY A 16 8.20 -12.09 18.46
N LEU A 17 8.15 -10.84 18.01
CA LEU A 17 8.71 -10.41 16.73
C LEU A 17 10.22 -10.65 16.65
N ILE A 18 10.95 -10.23 17.69
CA ILE A 18 12.41 -10.42 17.77
C ILE A 18 12.74 -11.91 17.81
N PHE A 19 12.06 -12.68 18.66
CA PHE A 19 12.28 -14.12 18.79
C PHE A 19 12.09 -14.84 17.46
N TRP A 20 10.95 -14.64 16.80
CA TRP A 20 10.67 -15.28 15.52
C TRP A 20 11.57 -14.75 14.39
N GLY A 21 11.95 -13.47 14.43
CA GLY A 21 12.93 -12.93 13.50
C GLY A 21 14.29 -13.64 13.60
N ILE A 22 14.78 -13.87 14.82
CA ILE A 22 16.02 -14.61 15.06
C ILE A 22 15.86 -16.07 14.61
N VAL A 23 14.77 -16.73 15.00
CA VAL A 23 14.51 -18.13 14.59
C VAL A 23 14.51 -18.26 13.07
N LEU A 24 13.79 -17.41 12.35
CA LEU A 24 13.72 -17.44 10.88
C LEU A 24 15.06 -17.12 10.21
N TYR A 25 15.87 -16.25 10.83
CA TYR A 25 17.22 -15.96 10.34
C TYR A 25 18.19 -17.14 10.54
N VAL A 26 18.11 -17.82 11.69
CA VAL A 26 18.99 -18.95 12.05
C VAL A 26 18.55 -20.26 11.40
N LEU A 27 17.26 -20.44 11.17
CA LEU A 27 16.71 -21.72 10.66
C LEU A 27 17.42 -22.26 9.40
N PRO A 28 17.73 -21.44 8.37
CA PRO A 28 18.46 -21.92 7.20
C PRO A 28 19.90 -22.38 7.51
N MET A 29 20.50 -21.90 8.61
CA MET A 29 21.85 -22.28 9.02
C MET A 29 21.94 -23.74 9.51
N LEU A 30 20.81 -24.40 9.74
CA LEU A 30 20.77 -25.83 10.04
C LEU A 30 21.16 -26.70 8.84
N TYR A 31 21.01 -26.18 7.62
CA TYR A 31 21.28 -26.89 6.37
C TYR A 31 22.49 -26.31 5.60
N THR A 32 22.90 -25.07 5.94
CA THR A 32 23.98 -24.37 5.24
C THR A 32 24.87 -23.63 6.23
N SER A 33 26.05 -23.16 5.76
CA SER A 33 26.93 -22.37 6.64
C SER A 33 26.36 -20.98 6.94
N PRO A 34 26.64 -20.40 8.13
CA PRO A 34 26.24 -19.03 8.46
C PRO A 34 26.71 -17.98 7.44
N GLN A 35 27.95 -18.16 6.92
CA GLN A 35 28.53 -17.27 5.91
C GLN A 35 27.72 -17.32 4.60
N TYR A 36 27.26 -18.50 4.20
CA TYR A 36 26.42 -18.65 3.02
C TYR A 36 25.07 -17.95 3.19
N VAL A 37 24.41 -18.14 4.33
CA VAL A 37 23.14 -17.45 4.62
C VAL A 37 23.32 -15.92 4.58
N ALA A 38 24.36 -15.39 5.24
CA ALA A 38 24.64 -13.96 5.19
C ALA A 38 24.87 -13.44 3.76
N SER A 39 25.63 -14.19 2.94
CA SER A 39 25.87 -13.84 1.54
C SER A 39 24.58 -13.84 0.70
N GLN A 40 23.62 -14.74 1.00
CA GLN A 40 22.32 -14.74 0.31
C GLN A 40 21.47 -13.52 0.63
N TYR A 41 21.52 -12.99 1.85
CA TYR A 41 20.83 -11.74 2.19
C TYR A 41 21.42 -10.53 1.45
N VAL A 42 22.75 -10.49 1.29
CA VAL A 42 23.40 -9.44 0.47
C VAL A 42 22.96 -9.53 -0.98
N LYS A 43 23.03 -10.72 -1.59
CA LYS A 43 22.56 -10.95 -2.97
C LYS A 43 21.09 -10.61 -3.14
N TRP A 44 20.25 -10.98 -2.17
CA TRP A 44 18.83 -10.65 -2.20
C TRP A 44 18.61 -9.13 -2.20
N TYR A 45 19.38 -8.39 -1.41
CA TYR A 45 19.33 -6.93 -1.42
C TYR A 45 19.75 -6.33 -2.78
N GLU A 46 20.81 -6.85 -3.40
CA GLU A 46 21.23 -6.45 -4.75
C GLU A 46 20.11 -6.69 -5.78
N VAL A 47 19.53 -7.89 -5.77
CA VAL A 47 18.39 -8.22 -6.66
C VAL A 47 17.20 -7.29 -6.43
N LEU A 48 16.92 -6.88 -5.20
CA LEU A 48 15.84 -5.93 -4.92
C LEU A 48 16.12 -4.55 -5.52
N LEU A 49 17.38 -4.09 -5.47
CA LEU A 49 17.79 -2.83 -6.10
C LEU A 49 17.65 -2.89 -7.61
N ASP A 50 18.11 -3.96 -8.24
CA ASP A 50 18.00 -4.16 -9.69
C ASP A 50 16.53 -4.22 -10.13
N LYS A 51 15.70 -4.98 -9.42
CA LYS A 51 14.25 -5.03 -9.64
C LYS A 51 13.56 -3.70 -9.50
N ASN A 52 13.99 -2.87 -8.56
CA ASN A 52 13.44 -1.52 -8.42
C ASN A 52 13.72 -0.67 -9.67
N VAL A 53 14.91 -0.76 -10.24
CA VAL A 53 15.28 -0.06 -11.48
C VAL A 53 14.48 -0.59 -12.68
N GLU A 54 14.38 -1.91 -12.84
CA GLU A 54 13.57 -2.54 -13.89
C GLU A 54 12.11 -2.10 -13.83
N ASN A 55 11.52 -2.06 -12.64
CA ASN A 55 10.12 -1.68 -12.41
C ASN A 55 9.79 -0.25 -12.85
N LEU A 56 10.78 0.67 -12.87
CA LEU A 56 10.56 2.06 -13.25
C LEU A 56 10.11 2.21 -14.71
N PHE A 57 10.53 1.31 -15.60
CA PHE A 57 10.39 1.46 -17.04
C PHE A 57 9.35 0.53 -17.68
N THR A 58 8.80 -0.42 -16.92
CA THR A 58 7.84 -1.37 -17.48
C THR A 58 6.40 -0.87 -17.35
N PRO A 59 5.55 -1.04 -18.40
CA PRO A 59 4.16 -0.56 -18.37
C PRO A 59 3.27 -1.33 -17.38
N TYR A 60 3.61 -2.60 -17.08
CA TYR A 60 2.78 -3.50 -16.29
C TYR A 60 3.20 -3.62 -14.81
N THR A 61 4.35 -3.07 -14.46
CA THR A 61 4.84 -2.96 -13.09
C THR A 61 4.74 -1.52 -12.59
N ASN A 62 5.03 -1.29 -11.31
CA ASN A 62 4.92 0.01 -10.68
C ASN A 62 3.55 0.68 -10.93
N ILE A 63 2.48 -0.09 -10.67
CA ILE A 63 1.11 0.40 -10.73
C ILE A 63 0.76 0.97 -9.34
N SER A 64 1.41 2.04 -8.96
CA SER A 64 1.30 2.69 -7.65
C SER A 64 1.12 4.19 -7.84
N LEU A 65 0.97 4.96 -6.76
CA LEU A 65 1.02 6.42 -6.83
C LEU A 65 2.36 6.88 -7.41
N LEU A 66 3.47 6.23 -7.01
CA LEU A 66 4.81 6.57 -7.51
C LEU A 66 4.90 6.37 -9.03
N GLY A 67 4.44 5.22 -9.52
CA GLY A 67 4.40 4.91 -10.94
C GLY A 67 3.43 5.80 -11.72
N MET A 68 2.27 6.09 -11.15
CA MET A 68 1.28 6.97 -11.77
C MET A 68 1.85 8.38 -12.00
N VAL A 69 2.46 9.00 -10.98
CA VAL A 69 3.07 10.33 -11.11
C VAL A 69 4.20 10.33 -12.12
N ARG A 70 5.07 9.30 -12.10
CA ARG A 70 6.17 9.13 -13.04
C ARG A 70 5.69 9.01 -14.49
N LYS A 71 4.68 8.18 -14.73
CA LYS A 71 4.11 7.95 -16.06
C LYS A 71 3.33 9.16 -16.61
N ILE A 72 2.68 9.92 -15.73
CA ILE A 72 1.96 11.15 -16.12
C ILE A 72 2.94 12.30 -16.38
N SER A 73 3.95 12.48 -15.52
CA SER A 73 4.94 13.56 -15.66
C SER A 73 5.93 13.32 -16.79
N GLY A 74 6.14 12.07 -17.20
CA GLY A 74 7.18 11.70 -18.17
C GLY A 74 8.61 11.84 -17.66
N VAL A 75 8.80 12.24 -16.38
CA VAL A 75 10.11 12.45 -15.75
C VAL A 75 10.53 11.21 -15.00
N ASN A 76 11.68 10.64 -15.37
CA ASN A 76 12.21 9.41 -14.76
C ASN A 76 13.39 9.63 -13.80
N THR A 77 13.87 10.88 -13.70
CA THR A 77 15.10 11.21 -12.97
C THR A 77 14.90 11.58 -11.51
N TYR A 78 13.65 11.83 -11.06
CA TYR A 78 13.41 12.19 -9.66
C TYR A 78 13.39 10.96 -8.75
N SER A 79 13.77 11.17 -7.50
CA SER A 79 13.68 10.15 -6.46
C SER A 79 12.24 9.97 -5.99
N ASP A 80 11.78 8.72 -5.83
CA ASP A 80 10.47 8.38 -5.26
C ASP A 80 10.29 8.92 -3.84
N LEU A 81 11.37 9.24 -3.13
CA LEU A 81 11.35 9.84 -1.80
C LEU A 81 10.56 11.15 -1.75
N TRP A 82 10.51 11.90 -2.83
CA TRP A 82 9.69 13.12 -2.93
C TRP A 82 8.18 12.89 -2.72
N LEU A 83 7.70 11.70 -3.04
CA LEU A 83 6.32 11.30 -2.81
C LEU A 83 6.18 10.47 -1.53
N VAL A 84 7.16 9.61 -1.25
CA VAL A 84 7.13 8.71 -0.09
C VAL A 84 7.19 9.50 1.22
N ILE A 85 8.04 10.52 1.32
CA ILE A 85 8.19 11.30 2.56
C ILE A 85 6.89 12.02 2.94
N PRO A 86 6.25 12.83 2.08
CA PRO A 86 4.96 13.43 2.40
C PRO A 86 3.87 12.38 2.68
N GLY A 87 3.84 11.30 1.89
CA GLY A 87 2.91 10.19 2.13
C GLY A 87 3.10 9.54 3.51
N LEU A 88 4.35 9.32 3.92
CA LEU A 88 4.67 8.78 5.24
C LEU A 88 4.28 9.74 6.37
N LEU A 89 4.49 11.04 6.21
CA LEU A 89 4.07 12.04 7.19
C LEU A 89 2.55 12.03 7.37
N LEU A 90 1.80 11.98 6.27
CA LEU A 90 0.34 11.86 6.30
C LEU A 90 -0.11 10.52 6.92
N PHE A 91 0.57 9.43 6.64
CA PHE A 91 0.29 8.12 7.21
C PHE A 91 0.55 8.08 8.73
N ILE A 92 1.58 8.81 9.21
CA ILE A 92 1.95 8.88 10.62
C ILE A 92 1.05 9.85 11.40
N ALA A 93 0.50 10.87 10.76
CA ALA A 93 -0.29 11.90 11.42
C ALA A 93 -1.41 11.38 12.34
N PRO A 94 -2.19 10.34 12.00
CA PRO A 94 -3.20 9.76 12.89
C PRO A 94 -2.65 9.17 14.19
N TYR A 95 -1.36 8.81 14.28
CA TYR A 95 -0.78 8.31 15.55
C TYR A 95 -0.75 9.37 16.64
N PHE A 96 -0.80 10.66 16.33
CA PHE A 96 -0.88 11.72 17.33
C PHE A 96 -2.26 11.78 18.01
N ARG A 97 -3.27 11.08 17.46
CA ARG A 97 -4.60 10.97 18.03
C ARG A 97 -4.70 9.85 19.09
N ILE A 98 -3.88 9.92 20.13
CA ILE A 98 -3.78 8.88 21.18
C ILE A 98 -5.14 8.57 21.82
N ASN A 99 -5.99 9.58 22.01
CA ASN A 99 -7.34 9.43 22.59
C ASN A 99 -8.30 8.57 21.74
N GLN A 100 -7.96 8.29 20.49
CA GLN A 100 -8.77 7.48 19.58
C GLN A 100 -8.31 6.00 19.51
N TYR A 101 -7.25 5.63 20.21
CA TYR A 101 -6.66 4.30 20.13
C TYR A 101 -7.59 3.15 20.55
N ASP A 102 -8.52 3.40 21.47
CA ASP A 102 -9.53 2.41 21.90
C ASP A 102 -10.77 2.39 20.99
N ASN A 103 -10.89 3.35 20.09
CA ASN A 103 -12.00 3.42 19.14
C ASN A 103 -11.83 2.38 18.02
N GLN A 104 -12.73 1.41 17.95
CA GLN A 104 -12.69 0.35 16.97
C GLN A 104 -12.75 0.88 15.53
N ARG A 105 -13.53 1.93 15.27
CA ARG A 105 -13.65 2.55 13.96
C ARG A 105 -12.34 3.21 13.53
N PHE A 106 -11.69 3.94 14.42
CA PHE A 106 -10.39 4.56 14.17
C PHE A 106 -9.35 3.48 13.80
N ARG A 107 -9.32 2.38 14.55
CA ARG A 107 -8.43 1.24 14.27
C ARG A 107 -8.73 0.58 12.93
N MET A 108 -10.01 0.45 12.54
CA MET A 108 -10.41 -0.08 11.24
C MET A 108 -9.96 0.83 10.10
N HIS A 109 -10.19 2.15 10.22
CA HIS A 109 -9.72 3.12 9.22
C HIS A 109 -8.20 3.11 9.12
N PHE A 110 -7.49 2.96 10.24
CA PHE A 110 -6.04 2.86 10.25
C PHE A 110 -5.55 1.58 9.56
N LEU A 111 -6.26 0.46 9.71
CA LEU A 111 -5.99 -0.76 8.94
C LEU A 111 -6.16 -0.52 7.44
N CYS A 112 -7.27 0.10 7.04
CA CYS A 112 -7.52 0.43 5.64
C CYS A 112 -6.43 1.36 5.09
N SER A 113 -6.05 2.40 5.84
CA SER A 113 -4.94 3.30 5.48
C SER A 113 -3.61 2.55 5.33
N THR A 114 -3.30 1.61 6.23
CA THR A 114 -2.07 0.80 6.17
C THR A 114 -2.03 -0.06 4.91
N LEU A 115 -3.12 -0.77 4.60
CA LEU A 115 -3.20 -1.64 3.43
C LEU A 115 -3.09 -0.84 2.12
N LEU A 116 -3.77 0.31 2.05
CA LEU A 116 -3.67 1.20 0.88
C LEU A 116 -2.27 1.81 0.77
N PHE A 117 -1.67 2.25 1.88
CA PHE A 117 -0.32 2.81 1.88
C PHE A 117 0.71 1.82 1.34
N MET A 118 0.66 0.56 1.76
CA MET A 118 1.57 -0.49 1.27
C MET A 118 1.49 -0.69 -0.23
N VAL A 119 0.29 -0.58 -0.82
CA VAL A 119 0.10 -0.74 -2.27
C VAL A 119 0.48 0.53 -3.03
N LEU A 120 0.10 1.70 -2.52
CA LEU A 120 0.26 2.98 -3.22
C LEU A 120 1.69 3.53 -3.19
N PHE A 121 2.47 3.21 -2.15
CA PHE A 121 3.83 3.72 -1.96
C PHE A 121 4.91 2.65 -2.15
N SER A 122 4.60 1.61 -2.92
CA SER A 122 5.55 0.57 -3.32
C SER A 122 5.85 0.66 -4.83
N SER A 123 7.12 0.72 -5.20
CA SER A 123 7.56 0.68 -6.60
C SER A 123 7.37 -0.69 -7.25
N GLY A 124 7.24 -1.75 -6.46
CA GLY A 124 7.01 -3.12 -6.93
C GLY A 124 5.54 -3.52 -7.05
N THR A 125 4.60 -2.58 -6.95
CA THR A 125 3.17 -2.91 -7.02
C THR A 125 2.76 -3.29 -8.42
N GLU A 126 2.21 -4.50 -8.53
CA GLU A 126 1.63 -5.08 -9.74
C GLU A 126 0.10 -5.24 -9.60
N ASN A 127 -0.56 -5.73 -10.66
CA ASN A 127 -2.01 -5.98 -10.65
C ASN A 127 -2.45 -6.90 -9.50
N SER A 128 -1.66 -7.91 -9.16
CA SER A 128 -1.90 -8.85 -8.06
C SER A 128 -1.90 -8.17 -6.69
N GLY A 129 -1.10 -7.13 -6.47
CA GLY A 129 -1.04 -6.41 -5.19
C GLY A 129 -2.33 -5.67 -4.81
N TYR A 130 -3.20 -5.41 -5.78
CA TYR A 130 -4.44 -4.67 -5.55
C TYR A 130 -5.54 -5.42 -4.77
N TRP A 131 -5.38 -6.72 -4.53
CA TRP A 131 -6.29 -7.45 -3.64
C TRP A 131 -6.36 -6.82 -2.24
N GLY A 132 -5.21 -6.50 -1.66
CA GLY A 132 -5.14 -5.82 -0.36
C GLY A 132 -5.80 -4.44 -0.38
N ALA A 133 -5.59 -3.68 -1.45
CA ALA A 133 -6.22 -2.38 -1.63
C ALA A 133 -7.75 -2.48 -1.72
N MET A 134 -8.28 -3.46 -2.47
CA MET A 134 -9.73 -3.65 -2.59
C MET A 134 -10.37 -4.11 -1.29
N ILE A 135 -9.72 -4.99 -0.53
CA ILE A 135 -10.16 -5.37 0.82
C ILE A 135 -10.25 -4.11 1.71
N ALA A 136 -9.22 -3.25 1.68
CA ALA A 136 -9.23 -2.01 2.45
C ALA A 136 -10.37 -1.07 2.04
N VAL A 137 -10.62 -0.91 0.75
CA VAL A 137 -11.71 -0.08 0.22
C VAL A 137 -13.09 -0.62 0.62
N CYS A 138 -13.29 -1.94 0.55
CA CYS A 138 -14.53 -2.57 1.00
C CYS A 138 -14.76 -2.37 2.51
N LEU A 139 -13.73 -2.60 3.33
CA LEU A 139 -13.81 -2.41 4.78
C LEU A 139 -14.09 -0.95 5.14
N TRP A 140 -13.44 0.01 4.46
CA TRP A 140 -13.69 1.41 4.65
C TRP A 140 -15.14 1.77 4.30
N TYR A 141 -15.64 1.31 3.13
CA TYR A 141 -17.00 1.61 2.68
C TYR A 141 -18.07 1.06 3.65
N ILE A 142 -17.93 -0.19 4.10
CA ILE A 142 -18.85 -0.83 5.05
C ILE A 142 -18.75 -0.18 6.44
N GLY A 143 -17.54 0.16 6.88
CA GLY A 143 -17.29 0.73 8.20
C GLY A 143 -17.63 2.21 8.35
N THR A 144 -17.94 2.91 7.24
CA THR A 144 -18.27 4.35 7.27
C THR A 144 -19.77 4.54 7.47
N PRO A 145 -20.23 5.12 8.59
CA PRO A 145 -21.68 5.35 8.79
C PRO A 145 -22.21 6.36 7.79
N THR A 146 -23.29 6.01 7.16
CA THR A 146 -24.01 6.82 6.16
C THR A 146 -24.53 8.17 6.67
N ARG A 147 -24.53 8.38 7.98
CA ARG A 147 -25.20 9.53 8.63
C ARG A 147 -24.37 10.81 8.76
N LYS A 148 -23.03 10.76 8.59
CA LYS A 148 -22.15 11.93 8.85
C LYS A 148 -21.31 12.39 7.65
N THR A 149 -21.27 11.65 6.58
CA THR A 149 -20.56 12.01 5.36
C THR A 149 -21.59 12.03 4.22
N THR A 150 -21.37 12.86 3.22
CA THR A 150 -22.21 12.86 2.01
C THR A 150 -22.32 11.43 1.47
N PRO A 151 -23.46 10.72 1.66
CA PRO A 151 -23.56 9.29 1.31
C PRO A 151 -23.23 9.04 -0.16
N GLY A 152 -23.55 10.03 -1.01
CA GLY A 152 -23.25 9.99 -2.43
C GLY A 152 -21.75 9.95 -2.76
N LEU A 153 -20.92 10.75 -2.08
CA LEU A 153 -19.48 10.80 -2.39
C LEU A 153 -18.76 9.47 -2.09
N ASN A 154 -19.07 8.84 -0.97
CA ASN A 154 -18.45 7.54 -0.62
C ASN A 154 -18.85 6.46 -1.61
N THR A 155 -20.11 6.43 -2.01
CA THR A 155 -20.61 5.50 -3.03
C THR A 155 -19.96 5.77 -4.39
N VAL A 156 -19.86 7.02 -4.79
CA VAL A 156 -19.17 7.39 -6.04
C VAL A 156 -17.72 6.96 -6.02
N LEU A 157 -16.97 7.22 -4.94
CA LEU A 157 -15.58 6.79 -4.82
C LEU A 157 -15.43 5.26 -4.81
N PHE A 158 -16.35 4.55 -4.14
CA PHE A 158 -16.35 3.09 -4.13
C PHE A 158 -16.59 2.52 -5.52
N VAL A 159 -17.64 2.99 -6.21
CA VAL A 159 -17.97 2.55 -7.57
C VAL A 159 -16.86 2.90 -8.56
N PHE A 160 -16.29 4.09 -8.45
CA PHE A 160 -15.14 4.51 -9.27
C PHE A 160 -13.92 3.60 -9.04
N CYS A 161 -13.63 3.28 -7.76
CA CYS A 161 -12.59 2.34 -7.42
C CYS A 161 -12.87 0.93 -7.96
N PHE A 162 -14.10 0.44 -7.81
CA PHE A 162 -14.49 -0.87 -8.33
C PHE A 162 -14.31 -0.96 -9.85
N ILE A 163 -14.78 0.04 -10.59
CA ILE A 163 -14.67 0.07 -12.06
C ILE A 163 -13.19 0.16 -12.48
N LEU A 164 -12.44 1.13 -11.97
CA LEU A 164 -11.11 1.42 -12.48
C LEU A 164 -10.03 0.47 -11.90
N THR A 165 -10.20 0.00 -10.66
CA THR A 165 -9.22 -0.88 -10.01
C THR A 165 -9.52 -2.35 -10.24
N SER A 166 -10.79 -2.79 -10.11
CA SER A 166 -11.14 -4.21 -10.21
C SER A 166 -11.54 -4.64 -11.62
N LEU A 167 -12.33 -3.84 -12.34
CA LEU A 167 -12.82 -4.23 -13.66
C LEU A 167 -11.81 -3.90 -14.78
N SER A 168 -10.97 -2.87 -14.63
CA SER A 168 -10.07 -2.46 -15.71
C SER A 168 -9.11 -3.54 -16.22
N PRO A 169 -8.62 -4.50 -15.40
CA PRO A 169 -7.78 -5.59 -15.92
C PRO A 169 -8.57 -6.71 -16.59
N THR A 170 -9.90 -6.72 -16.50
CA THR A 170 -10.76 -7.76 -17.08
C THR A 170 -11.20 -7.43 -18.51
N ASP A 171 -11.74 -8.43 -19.22
CA ASP A 171 -12.24 -8.25 -20.59
C ASP A 171 -13.60 -7.53 -20.66
N ILE A 172 -14.26 -7.33 -19.51
CA ILE A 172 -15.50 -6.53 -19.40
C ILE A 172 -15.20 -5.03 -19.65
N PHE A 173 -13.98 -4.60 -19.30
CA PHE A 173 -13.59 -3.20 -19.46
C PHE A 173 -13.15 -2.92 -20.92
N PRO A 174 -13.57 -1.77 -21.52
CA PRO A 174 -13.25 -1.45 -22.92
C PRO A 174 -11.74 -1.48 -23.18
N CYS A 175 -11.34 -2.39 -24.09
CA CYS A 175 -9.93 -2.64 -24.38
C CYS A 175 -9.18 -1.39 -24.87
N TYR A 176 -9.86 -0.53 -25.65
CA TYR A 176 -9.30 0.73 -26.11
C TYR A 176 -8.94 1.65 -24.95
N ILE A 177 -9.84 1.89 -24.02
CA ILE A 177 -9.62 2.76 -22.83
C ILE A 177 -8.51 2.17 -21.97
N ARG A 178 -8.53 0.86 -21.74
CA ARG A 178 -7.51 0.14 -20.96
C ARG A 178 -6.11 0.35 -21.52
N LYS A 179 -5.94 0.12 -22.83
CA LYS A 179 -4.63 0.20 -23.50
C LYS A 179 -4.13 1.63 -23.70
N THR A 180 -5.04 2.57 -23.94
CA THR A 180 -4.67 3.96 -24.26
C THR A 180 -4.45 4.81 -23.02
N TYR A 181 -5.21 4.57 -21.93
CA TYR A 181 -5.20 5.45 -20.74
C TYR A 181 -4.83 4.73 -19.46
N VAL A 182 -5.46 3.58 -19.17
CA VAL A 182 -5.31 2.96 -17.84
C VAL A 182 -3.91 2.39 -17.63
N ILE A 183 -3.41 1.61 -18.57
CA ILE A 183 -2.08 0.98 -18.48
C ILE A 183 -0.95 2.01 -18.60
N PRO A 184 -0.91 2.88 -19.62
CA PRO A 184 0.20 3.81 -19.79
C PRO A 184 0.38 4.78 -18.63
N TYR A 185 -0.70 5.20 -17.97
CA TYR A 185 -0.66 6.18 -16.88
C TYR A 185 -0.87 5.56 -15.49
N ALA A 186 -0.92 4.22 -15.39
CA ALA A 186 -1.20 3.52 -14.12
C ALA A 186 -2.46 4.03 -13.38
N LEU A 187 -3.50 4.44 -14.12
CA LEU A 187 -4.71 5.08 -13.56
C LEU A 187 -5.48 4.17 -12.58
N LYS A 188 -5.17 2.89 -12.56
CA LYS A 188 -5.71 1.96 -11.58
C LYS A 188 -5.45 2.41 -10.13
N ALA A 189 -4.36 3.12 -9.88
CA ALA A 189 -4.00 3.65 -8.58
C ALA A 189 -4.87 4.84 -8.15
N LEU A 190 -5.37 5.64 -9.09
CA LEU A 190 -6.03 6.92 -8.84
C LEU A 190 -7.18 6.84 -7.83
N PRO A 191 -8.19 5.96 -7.97
CA PRO A 191 -9.28 5.90 -7.02
C PRO A 191 -8.83 5.46 -5.63
N CYS A 192 -7.86 4.56 -5.55
CA CYS A 192 -7.27 4.14 -4.27
C CYS A 192 -6.55 5.31 -3.56
N VAL A 193 -5.86 6.17 -4.31
CA VAL A 193 -5.23 7.39 -3.79
C VAL A 193 -6.28 8.34 -3.22
N LEU A 194 -7.37 8.60 -3.93
CA LEU A 194 -8.45 9.48 -3.47
C LEU A 194 -9.11 8.94 -2.19
N ILE A 195 -9.36 7.63 -2.13
CA ILE A 195 -9.92 6.99 -0.94
C ILE A 195 -8.92 7.03 0.22
N TRP A 196 -7.63 6.81 -0.04
CA TRP A 196 -6.60 6.90 1.00
C TRP A 196 -6.52 8.29 1.62
N PHE A 197 -6.50 9.35 0.80
CA PHE A 197 -6.54 10.72 1.30
C PHE A 197 -7.80 10.99 2.12
N LYS A 198 -8.95 10.48 1.67
CA LYS A 198 -10.19 10.62 2.41
C LYS A 198 -10.14 9.92 3.77
N ILE A 199 -9.61 8.69 3.83
CA ILE A 199 -9.43 7.94 5.08
C ILE A 199 -8.52 8.71 6.05
N VAL A 200 -7.39 9.21 5.56
CA VAL A 200 -6.45 10.01 6.38
C VAL A 200 -7.14 11.26 6.90
N TRP A 201 -7.88 11.97 6.05
CA TRP A 201 -8.65 13.15 6.45
C TRP A 201 -9.71 12.84 7.51
N GLU A 202 -10.41 11.72 7.40
CA GLU A 202 -11.40 11.27 8.40
C GLU A 202 -10.78 10.87 9.75
N GLN A 203 -9.48 10.59 9.76
CA GLN A 203 -8.72 10.23 10.95
C GLN A 203 -8.07 11.43 11.66
N LEU A 204 -7.85 12.54 10.93
CA LEU A 204 -7.35 13.82 11.46
C LEU A 204 -8.46 14.68 12.04
#